data_bfb3a000c76bdcba9837ab69c3361418
#
_entry.id   bfb3a000c76bdcba9837ab69c3361418
#
_cell.length_a   1.000
_cell.length_b   1.000
_cell.length_c   1.000
_cell.angle_alpha   90.00
_cell.angle_beta   90.00
_cell.angle_gamma   90.00
#
_symmetry.space_group_name_H-M   'P 1'
#
loop_
_entity.id
_entity.type
_entity.pdbx_description
1 polymer ?
#
loop_
_entity_poly.entity_id
_entity_poly.type
_entity_poly.pdbx_seq_one_letter_code
_entity_poly.pdbx_strand_id
1 'polypeptide(L)'
;MAAEENKAILQRFNELAGEVFRTGNVDALDEVLAPELVYHQPGAPPDLESYKRFLAMFGLAFPDVSLTLEDMIAEGDKVVDRLTWQATHQGPFMGIPPTGNRLTVTEIHINRIAEGRIVERWAQPDLLGLMQQLGAVPAPGQHDS
;
A
#
# COMPACT_ATOMS: atom_id res chain seq x y z
N MET A 1 -5.65 24.19 9.72
CA MET A 1 -6.22 23.20 10.65
C MET A 1 -5.42 21.92 10.56
N ALA A 2 -5.10 21.31 11.69
CA ALA A 2 -4.27 20.11 11.73
C ALA A 2 -4.83 18.97 10.87
N ALA A 3 -6.15 18.76 10.87
CA ALA A 3 -6.77 17.73 10.08
C ALA A 3 -6.49 17.88 8.58
N GLU A 4 -6.60 19.10 8.07
CA GLU A 4 -6.37 19.35 6.65
C GLU A 4 -4.89 19.21 6.29
N GLU A 5 -4.00 19.67 7.18
CA GLU A 5 -2.55 19.52 6.99
C GLU A 5 -2.17 18.03 6.98
N ASN A 6 -2.74 17.24 7.89
CA ASN A 6 -2.45 15.81 7.97
C ASN A 6 -2.98 15.06 6.76
N LYS A 7 -4.16 15.42 6.27
CA LYS A 7 -4.68 14.85 5.02
C LYS A 7 -3.77 15.16 3.83
N ALA A 8 -3.23 16.39 3.77
CA ALA A 8 -2.32 16.77 2.68
C ALA A 8 -1.05 15.91 2.69
N ILE A 9 -0.54 15.56 3.86
CA ILE A 9 0.63 14.69 3.99
C ILE A 9 0.32 13.31 3.39
N LEU A 10 -0.84 12.74 3.71
CA LEU A 10 -1.23 11.44 3.17
C LEU A 10 -1.46 11.50 1.65
N GLN A 11 -2.05 12.56 1.15
CA GLN A 11 -2.22 12.76 -0.30
C GLN A 11 -0.85 12.81 -0.98
N ARG A 12 0.11 13.51 -0.39
CA ARG A 12 1.47 13.58 -0.91
C ARG A 12 2.14 12.20 -0.87
N PHE A 13 1.93 11.44 0.21
CA PHE A 13 2.43 10.07 0.28
C PHE A 13 1.91 9.22 -0.87
N ASN A 14 0.61 9.28 -1.16
CA ASN A 14 0.04 8.50 -2.26
C ASN A 14 0.62 8.90 -3.62
N GLU A 15 0.87 10.19 -3.86
CA GLU A 15 1.53 10.66 -5.08
C GLU A 15 2.94 10.08 -5.19
N LEU A 16 3.72 10.17 -4.10
CA LEU A 16 5.09 9.66 -4.07
C LEU A 16 5.15 8.14 -4.21
N ALA A 17 4.21 7.42 -3.58
CA ALA A 17 4.13 5.97 -3.75
C ALA A 17 3.89 5.61 -5.22
N GLY A 18 3.01 6.33 -5.91
CA GLY A 18 2.80 6.13 -7.34
C GLY A 18 4.07 6.32 -8.15
N GLU A 19 4.88 7.32 -7.81
CA GLU A 19 6.18 7.53 -8.47
C GLU A 19 7.15 6.39 -8.18
N VAL A 20 7.21 5.90 -6.93
CA VAL A 20 8.06 4.78 -6.55
C VAL A 20 7.69 3.54 -7.36
N PHE A 21 6.41 3.28 -7.55
CA PHE A 21 5.97 2.13 -8.33
C PHE A 21 6.44 2.21 -9.79
N ARG A 22 6.55 3.41 -10.35
CA ARG A 22 7.00 3.60 -11.73
C ARG A 22 8.53 3.65 -11.86
N THR A 23 9.21 4.24 -10.89
CA THR A 23 10.65 4.57 -11.02
C THR A 23 11.57 3.76 -10.11
N GLY A 24 11.04 3.19 -9.01
CA GLY A 24 11.85 2.55 -7.99
C GLY A 24 12.59 3.52 -7.06
N ASN A 25 12.36 4.83 -7.19
CA ASN A 25 13.05 5.83 -6.37
C ASN A 25 12.43 5.91 -4.97
N VAL A 26 12.77 4.96 -4.11
CA VAL A 26 12.20 4.85 -2.76
C VAL A 26 12.60 6.00 -1.84
N ASP A 27 13.72 6.67 -2.12
CA ASP A 27 14.20 7.76 -1.26
C ASP A 27 13.29 9.00 -1.36
N ALA A 28 12.48 9.13 -2.41
CA ALA A 28 11.48 10.18 -2.50
C ALA A 28 10.50 10.13 -1.32
N LEU A 29 10.30 8.94 -0.72
CA LEU A 29 9.39 8.77 0.43
C LEU A 29 9.89 9.45 1.70
N ASP A 30 11.18 9.80 1.79
CA ASP A 30 11.74 10.46 2.97
C ASP A 30 11.11 11.85 3.22
N GLU A 31 10.48 12.42 2.21
CA GLU A 31 9.74 13.68 2.36
C GLU A 31 8.58 13.53 3.35
N VAL A 32 7.91 12.36 3.36
CA VAL A 32 6.67 12.14 4.11
C VAL A 32 6.73 10.99 5.10
N LEU A 33 7.72 10.11 5.03
CA LEU A 33 7.90 9.01 5.99
C LEU A 33 9.03 9.33 6.94
N ALA A 34 8.78 9.18 8.25
CA ALA A 34 9.79 9.41 9.26
C ALA A 34 10.85 8.31 9.24
N PRO A 35 12.13 8.64 9.59
CA PRO A 35 13.17 7.61 9.68
C PRO A 35 12.83 6.49 10.67
N GLU A 36 12.07 6.81 11.73
CA GLU A 36 11.65 5.87 12.76
C GLU A 36 10.28 5.24 12.49
N LEU A 37 9.80 5.29 11.25
CA LEU A 37 8.50 4.73 10.86
C LEU A 37 8.32 3.31 11.40
N VAL A 38 7.15 3.05 12.00
CA VAL A 38 6.71 1.70 12.34
C VAL A 38 5.55 1.32 11.43
N TYR A 39 5.74 0.26 10.66
CA TYR A 39 4.76 -0.25 9.72
C TYR A 39 4.16 -1.55 10.23
N HIS A 40 2.83 -1.60 10.31
CA HIS A 40 2.10 -2.76 10.81
C HIS A 40 1.31 -3.42 9.69
N GLN A 41 1.78 -4.58 9.26
CA GLN A 41 1.04 -5.47 8.38
C GLN A 41 1.45 -6.89 8.73
N PRO A 42 0.50 -7.83 8.86
CA PRO A 42 0.86 -9.21 9.21
C PRO A 42 1.89 -9.78 8.24
N GLY A 43 2.96 -10.35 8.79
CA GLY A 43 4.02 -10.97 8.00
C GLY A 43 5.06 -10.02 7.43
N ALA A 44 4.94 -8.71 7.66
CA ALA A 44 5.91 -7.73 7.15
C ALA A 44 6.81 -7.22 8.28
N PRO A 45 8.10 -6.99 7.99
CA PRO A 45 8.98 -6.30 8.95
C PRO A 45 8.52 -4.86 9.17
N PRO A 46 8.71 -4.30 10.38
CA PRO A 46 8.10 -3.02 10.74
C PRO A 46 8.90 -1.77 10.38
N ASP A 47 10.13 -1.90 9.91
CA ASP A 47 11.04 -0.76 9.74
C ASP A 47 10.90 -0.08 8.37
N LEU A 48 11.36 1.17 8.29
CA LEU A 48 11.27 1.98 7.07
C LEU A 48 11.99 1.34 5.89
N GLU A 49 13.20 0.82 6.08
CA GLU A 49 13.97 0.25 4.98
C GLU A 49 13.28 -0.97 4.38
N SER A 50 12.69 -1.82 5.22
CA SER A 50 11.92 -2.98 4.75
C SER A 50 10.66 -2.54 4.03
N TYR A 51 9.98 -1.50 4.51
CA TYR A 51 8.80 -0.96 3.86
C TYR A 51 9.13 -0.39 2.48
N LYS A 52 10.24 0.35 2.37
CA LYS A 52 10.72 0.85 1.08
C LYS A 52 11.00 -0.28 0.10
N ARG A 53 11.64 -1.35 0.55
CA ARG A 53 11.91 -2.53 -0.29
C ARG A 53 10.61 -3.18 -0.76
N PHE A 54 9.63 -3.27 0.14
CA PHE A 54 8.30 -3.81 -0.22
C PHE A 54 7.65 -2.98 -1.33
N LEU A 55 7.66 -1.66 -1.19
CA LEU A 55 7.05 -0.79 -2.21
C LEU A 55 7.78 -0.88 -3.56
N ALA A 56 9.10 -0.99 -3.56
CA ALA A 56 9.85 -1.16 -4.79
C ALA A 56 9.51 -2.50 -5.47
N MET A 57 9.41 -3.58 -4.70
CA MET A 57 9.02 -4.88 -5.21
C MET A 57 7.59 -4.89 -5.73
N PHE A 58 6.69 -4.18 -5.02
CA PHE A 58 5.30 -4.05 -5.44
C PHE A 58 5.22 -3.41 -6.84
N GLY A 59 6.00 -2.35 -7.07
CA GLY A 59 6.04 -1.70 -8.38
C GLY A 59 6.56 -2.62 -9.49
N LEU A 60 7.51 -3.50 -9.19
CA LEU A 60 8.02 -4.48 -10.15
C LEU A 60 6.98 -5.56 -10.46
N ALA A 61 6.20 -5.97 -9.46
CA ALA A 61 5.15 -6.97 -9.65
C ALA A 61 3.95 -6.39 -10.41
N PHE A 62 3.66 -5.10 -10.20
CA PHE A 62 2.47 -4.42 -10.72
C PHE A 62 2.85 -3.09 -11.37
N PRO A 63 3.57 -3.12 -12.51
CA PRO A 63 4.11 -1.88 -13.11
C PRO A 63 3.03 -0.92 -13.63
N ASP A 64 1.82 -1.40 -13.87
CA ASP A 64 0.70 -0.59 -14.34
C ASP A 64 -0.27 -0.19 -13.21
N VAL A 65 0.15 -0.29 -11.93
CA VAL A 65 -0.74 -0.06 -10.81
C VAL A 65 -1.32 1.36 -10.83
N SER A 66 -2.63 1.45 -10.59
CA SER A 66 -3.33 2.72 -10.40
C SER A 66 -4.00 2.72 -9.03
N LEU A 67 -3.92 3.84 -8.34
CA LEU A 67 -4.46 4.03 -7.00
C LEU A 67 -5.66 4.96 -7.05
N THR A 68 -6.76 4.57 -6.41
CA THR A 68 -7.93 5.42 -6.25
C THR A 68 -8.21 5.59 -4.77
N LEU A 69 -8.11 6.84 -4.30
CA LEU A 69 -8.45 7.17 -2.91
C LEU A 69 -9.97 7.29 -2.82
N GLU A 70 -10.61 6.39 -2.08
CA GLU A 70 -12.06 6.34 -1.94
C GLU A 70 -12.56 7.25 -0.82
N ASP A 71 -11.92 7.19 0.34
CA ASP A 71 -12.26 7.99 1.53
C ASP A 71 -11.01 8.40 2.28
N MET A 72 -11.09 9.55 2.96
CA MET A 72 -10.06 10.01 3.86
C MET A 72 -10.71 10.71 5.04
N ILE A 73 -10.38 10.28 6.26
CA ILE A 73 -10.94 10.81 7.49
C ILE A 73 -9.79 11.13 8.42
N ALA A 74 -9.78 12.33 9.00
CA ALA A 74 -8.73 12.73 9.94
C ALA A 74 -9.32 13.15 11.27
N GLU A 75 -8.69 12.70 12.35
CA GLU A 75 -9.04 13.10 13.71
C GLU A 75 -7.77 13.06 14.56
N GLY A 76 -7.50 14.16 15.28
CA GLY A 76 -6.28 14.25 16.08
C GLY A 76 -5.04 14.14 15.19
N ASP A 77 -4.14 13.26 15.58
CA ASP A 77 -2.90 13.00 14.83
C ASP A 77 -3.03 11.86 13.83
N LYS A 78 -4.23 11.34 13.61
CA LYS A 78 -4.44 10.18 12.75
C LYS A 78 -5.24 10.52 11.49
N VAL A 79 -4.85 9.90 10.40
CA VAL A 79 -5.59 9.95 9.12
C VAL A 79 -5.89 8.53 8.69
N VAL A 80 -7.15 8.27 8.40
CA VAL A 80 -7.61 6.98 7.85
C VAL A 80 -7.84 7.16 6.36
N ASP A 81 -7.34 6.26 5.55
CA ASP A 81 -7.63 6.24 4.12
C ASP A 81 -8.17 4.88 3.71
N ARG A 82 -9.13 4.90 2.79
CA ARG A 82 -9.65 3.71 2.12
C ARG A 82 -9.27 3.83 0.65
N LEU A 83 -8.55 2.86 0.16
CA LEU A 83 -7.89 2.90 -1.13
C LEU A 83 -8.26 1.66 -1.95
N THR A 84 -8.43 1.84 -3.26
CA THR A 84 -8.55 0.74 -4.22
C THR A 84 -7.39 0.83 -5.18
N TRP A 85 -6.72 -0.29 -5.44
CA TRP A 85 -5.72 -0.32 -6.48
C TRP A 85 -6.08 -1.38 -7.52
N GLN A 86 -5.72 -1.10 -8.76
CA GLN A 86 -5.89 -2.01 -9.89
C GLN A 86 -4.55 -2.16 -10.58
N ALA A 87 -4.26 -3.37 -11.02
CA ALA A 87 -2.99 -3.67 -11.67
C ALA A 87 -3.06 -5.00 -12.40
N THR A 88 -2.07 -5.23 -13.27
CA THR A 88 -1.85 -6.52 -13.90
C THR A 88 -0.64 -7.18 -13.25
N HIS A 89 -0.77 -8.45 -12.87
CA HIS A 89 0.30 -9.20 -12.23
C HIS A 89 1.35 -9.59 -13.28
N GLN A 90 2.42 -8.80 -13.37
CA GLN A 90 3.46 -8.94 -14.41
C GLN A 90 4.83 -9.31 -13.85
N GLY A 91 5.02 -9.29 -12.54
CA GLY A 91 6.26 -9.71 -11.88
C GLY A 91 5.97 -10.61 -10.70
N PRO A 92 6.99 -11.34 -10.18
CA PRO A 92 6.78 -12.22 -9.03
C PRO A 92 6.26 -11.44 -7.81
N PHE A 93 5.28 -12.01 -7.12
CA PHE A 93 4.72 -11.40 -5.91
C PHE A 93 4.40 -12.48 -4.88
N MET A 94 4.93 -12.36 -3.67
CA MET A 94 4.73 -13.31 -2.57
C MET A 94 5.05 -14.75 -2.99
N GLY A 95 6.10 -14.94 -3.78
CA GLY A 95 6.48 -16.26 -4.28
C GLY A 95 5.63 -16.77 -5.44
N ILE A 96 4.67 -16.00 -5.92
CA ILE A 96 3.81 -16.39 -7.03
C ILE A 96 4.37 -15.82 -8.33
N PRO A 97 4.68 -16.69 -9.32
CA PRO A 97 5.13 -16.20 -10.63
C PRO A 97 4.06 -15.35 -11.33
N PRO A 98 4.46 -14.49 -12.28
CA PRO A 98 3.50 -13.64 -12.99
C PRO A 98 2.36 -14.44 -13.61
N THR A 99 1.12 -14.07 -13.27
CA THR A 99 -0.07 -14.73 -13.79
C THR A 99 -0.68 -14.02 -14.99
N GLY A 100 -0.36 -12.74 -15.17
CA GLY A 100 -1.02 -11.90 -16.17
C GLY A 100 -2.43 -11.48 -15.78
N ASN A 101 -2.91 -11.86 -14.59
CA ASN A 101 -4.25 -11.54 -14.15
C ASN A 101 -4.41 -10.06 -13.84
N ARG A 102 -5.59 -9.51 -14.17
CA ARG A 102 -5.95 -8.16 -13.76
C ARG A 102 -6.55 -8.21 -12.36
N LEU A 103 -6.06 -7.36 -11.47
CA LEU A 103 -6.42 -7.38 -10.06
C LEU A 103 -7.12 -6.08 -9.66
N THR A 104 -8.09 -6.19 -8.76
CA THR A 104 -8.69 -5.06 -8.06
C THR A 104 -8.69 -5.39 -6.58
N VAL A 105 -7.98 -4.58 -5.78
CA VAL A 105 -7.77 -4.85 -4.36
C VAL A 105 -8.08 -3.61 -3.55
N THR A 106 -8.80 -3.78 -2.46
CA THR A 106 -9.10 -2.69 -1.53
C THR A 106 -8.20 -2.79 -0.30
N GLU A 107 -7.87 -1.62 0.25
CA GLU A 107 -7.06 -1.53 1.47
C GLU A 107 -7.58 -0.40 2.34
N ILE A 108 -7.47 -0.57 3.65
CA ILE A 108 -7.74 0.49 4.61
C ILE A 108 -6.48 0.68 5.43
N HIS A 109 -6.09 1.93 5.62
CA HIS A 109 -4.89 2.27 6.38
C HIS A 109 -5.22 3.28 7.46
N ILE A 110 -4.53 3.18 8.61
CA ILE A 110 -4.52 4.22 9.63
C ILE A 110 -3.09 4.76 9.68
N ASN A 111 -2.94 6.07 9.65
CA ASN A 111 -1.64 6.73 9.63
C ASN A 111 -1.57 7.70 10.79
N ARG A 112 -0.51 7.60 11.61
CA ARG A 112 -0.26 8.58 12.67
C ARG A 112 0.79 9.55 12.18
N ILE A 113 0.49 10.84 12.30
CA ILE A 113 1.33 11.93 11.79
C ILE A 113 1.97 12.65 12.97
N ALA A 114 3.26 12.92 12.87
CA ALA A 114 3.98 13.75 13.83
C ALA A 114 5.04 14.56 13.08
N GLU A 115 5.11 15.86 13.40
CA GLU A 115 6.11 16.76 12.81
C GLU A 115 6.15 16.73 11.28
N GLY A 116 4.96 16.67 10.67
CA GLY A 116 4.84 16.72 9.22
C GLY A 116 5.16 15.43 8.49
N ARG A 117 5.31 14.31 9.20
CA ARG A 117 5.62 13.01 8.60
C ARG A 117 4.78 11.90 9.18
N ILE A 118 4.61 10.84 8.42
CA ILE A 118 3.96 9.61 8.89
C ILE A 118 4.97 8.86 9.76
N VAL A 119 4.64 8.66 11.03
CA VAL A 119 5.53 7.99 11.99
C VAL A 119 5.07 6.56 12.27
N GLU A 120 3.79 6.24 11.98
CA GLU A 120 3.26 4.91 12.19
C GLU A 120 2.12 4.67 11.20
N ARG A 121 2.07 3.47 10.63
CA ARG A 121 1.07 3.13 9.61
C ARG A 121 0.59 1.70 9.81
N TRP A 122 -0.73 1.53 9.90
CA TRP A 122 -1.38 0.23 9.95
C TRP A 122 -2.04 -0.03 8.61
N ALA A 123 -1.80 -1.20 8.04
CA ALA A 123 -2.36 -1.56 6.73
C ALA A 123 -3.25 -2.80 6.86
N GLN A 124 -4.44 -2.73 6.27
CA GLN A 124 -5.36 -3.86 6.19
C GLN A 124 -5.78 -4.04 4.73
N PRO A 125 -4.94 -4.70 3.92
CA PRO A 125 -5.32 -5.06 2.57
C PRO A 125 -6.28 -6.25 2.55
N ASP A 126 -7.09 -6.36 1.52
CA ASP A 126 -7.91 -7.54 1.27
C ASP A 126 -7.01 -8.66 0.71
N LEU A 127 -6.24 -9.29 1.58
CA LEU A 127 -5.30 -10.34 1.16
C LEU A 127 -6.02 -11.57 0.62
N LEU A 128 -7.15 -11.95 1.21
CA LEU A 128 -7.89 -13.09 0.70
C LEU A 128 -8.38 -12.83 -0.73
N GLY A 129 -8.94 -11.67 -0.99
CA GLY A 129 -9.37 -11.29 -2.33
C GLY A 129 -8.22 -11.28 -3.32
N LEU A 130 -7.07 -10.75 -2.90
CA LEU A 130 -5.87 -10.75 -3.73
C LEU A 130 -5.43 -12.18 -4.07
N MET A 131 -5.36 -13.06 -3.08
CA MET A 131 -4.96 -14.45 -3.30
C MET A 131 -5.93 -15.20 -4.21
N GLN A 132 -7.23 -14.94 -4.07
CA GLN A 132 -8.24 -15.52 -4.94
C GLN A 132 -8.06 -15.06 -6.39
N GLN A 133 -7.81 -13.78 -6.61
CA GLN A 133 -7.61 -13.22 -7.94
C GLN A 133 -6.31 -13.71 -8.58
N LEU A 134 -5.29 -13.99 -7.77
CA LEU A 134 -4.04 -14.58 -8.24
C LEU A 134 -4.16 -16.10 -8.49
N GLY A 135 -5.25 -16.72 -8.04
CA GLY A 135 -5.42 -18.15 -8.17
C GLY A 135 -4.71 -18.97 -7.12
N ALA A 136 -4.14 -18.32 -6.08
CA ALA A 136 -3.41 -19.00 -5.01
C ALA A 136 -4.33 -19.71 -4.04
N VAL A 137 -5.59 -19.25 -3.92
CA VAL A 137 -6.65 -19.90 -3.14
C VAL A 137 -7.93 -19.90 -3.95
N PRO A 138 -8.90 -20.79 -3.66
CA PRO A 138 -10.17 -20.82 -4.42
C PRO A 138 -10.96 -19.53 -4.27
N ALA A 139 -11.62 -19.10 -5.35
CA ALA A 139 -12.54 -17.97 -5.30
C ALA A 139 -13.79 -18.34 -4.50
N PRO A 140 -14.57 -17.34 -4.01
CA PRO A 140 -15.82 -17.62 -3.30
C PRO A 140 -16.74 -18.55 -4.11
N GLY A 141 -17.23 -19.60 -3.47
CA GLY A 141 -18.12 -20.58 -4.11
C GLY A 141 -17.42 -21.66 -4.93
N GLN A 142 -16.09 -21.61 -5.07
CA GLN A 142 -15.35 -22.70 -5.72
C GLN A 142 -14.99 -23.77 -4.70
N HIS A 143 -15.07 -25.00 -5.15
CA HIS A 143 -14.70 -26.14 -4.32
C HIS A 143 -13.69 -27.00 -5.08
N ASP A 144 -12.67 -27.46 -4.37
CA ASP A 144 -11.74 -28.46 -4.88
C ASP A 144 -12.49 -29.79 -4.90
N SER A 145 -12.59 -30.39 -6.04
CA SER A 145 -13.28 -31.68 -6.18
C SER A 145 -12.29 -32.81 -6.36
#